data_8c0b0d8bc8b4617a44d7a2a33d95e05d
#
_entry.id   8c0b0d8bc8b4617a44d7a2a33d95e05d
#
_cell.length_a   1.000
_cell.length_b   1.000
_cell.length_c   1.000
_cell.angle_alpha   90.00
_cell.angle_beta   90.00
_cell.angle_gamma   90.00
#
_symmetry.space_group_name_H-M   'P 1'
#
loop_
_entity.id
_entity.type
_entity.pdbx_description
1 polymer ?
#
loop_
_entity_poly.entity_id
_entity_poly.type
_entity_poly.pdbx_seq_one_letter_code
_entity_poly.pdbx_strand_id
1 'polypeptide(L)'
;DYKRSPVDSVYHQIVRDLKQAIHYLDGYEPKTVRRATKSAAQLFLSRVYCYMGQWDSVPALCESVLAREKYQLKDLTVTKDTGWIDANSPEIIFSQGSHSTNFVFKGEYENSTDGISGYRIASNI
;
A
#
# COMPACT_ATOMS: atom_id res chain seq x y z
N ASP A 1 13.53 -4.73 32.49
CA ASP A 1 13.00 -5.78 31.58
C ASP A 1 11.71 -5.28 30.92
N TYR A 2 11.77 -5.02 29.61
CA TYR A 2 10.58 -4.70 28.83
C TYR A 2 9.83 -6.00 28.51
N LYS A 3 8.67 -6.19 29.14
CA LYS A 3 7.83 -7.35 28.89
C LYS A 3 7.13 -7.19 27.52
N ARG A 4 7.23 -8.22 26.69
CA ARG A 4 6.60 -8.25 25.37
C ARG A 4 5.06 -8.24 25.54
N SER A 5 4.36 -7.35 24.81
CA SER A 5 2.91 -7.33 24.81
C SER A 5 2.33 -8.56 24.11
N PRO A 6 1.19 -9.10 24.58
CA PRO A 6 0.47 -10.14 23.85
C PRO A 6 0.08 -9.69 22.44
N VAL A 7 0.11 -10.61 21.49
CA VAL A 7 -0.19 -10.34 20.08
C VAL A 7 -1.58 -9.71 19.91
N ASP A 8 -2.57 -10.24 20.61
CA ASP A 8 -3.94 -9.73 20.56
C ASP A 8 -4.04 -8.28 21.00
N SER A 9 -3.30 -7.90 22.05
CA SER A 9 -3.27 -6.51 22.52
C SER A 9 -2.71 -5.57 21.44
N VAL A 10 -1.69 -6.03 20.68
CA VAL A 10 -1.12 -5.25 19.58
C VAL A 10 -2.12 -5.09 18.45
N TYR A 11 -2.80 -6.16 18.03
CA TYR A 11 -3.85 -6.08 17.01
C TYR A 11 -5.01 -5.17 17.42
N HIS A 12 -5.48 -5.26 18.65
CA HIS A 12 -6.53 -4.37 19.14
C HIS A 12 -6.10 -2.90 19.14
N GLN A 13 -4.84 -2.61 19.46
CA GLN A 13 -4.31 -1.26 19.37
C GLN A 13 -4.28 -0.77 17.91
N ILE A 14 -3.77 -1.60 16.98
CA ILE A 14 -3.72 -1.26 15.54
C ILE A 14 -5.13 -0.97 15.00
N VAL A 15 -6.11 -1.80 15.33
CA VAL A 15 -7.51 -1.59 14.92
C VAL A 15 -8.05 -0.26 15.45
N ARG A 16 -7.76 0.08 16.70
CA ARG A 16 -8.18 1.34 17.33
C ARG A 16 -7.57 2.53 16.60
N ASP A 17 -6.27 2.48 16.38
CA ASP A 17 -5.52 3.57 15.73
C ASP A 17 -6.00 3.78 14.28
N LEU A 18 -6.23 2.70 13.54
CA LEU A 18 -6.74 2.78 12.16
C LEU A 18 -8.19 3.31 12.11
N LYS A 19 -9.05 2.93 13.05
CA LYS A 19 -10.40 3.51 13.15
C LYS A 19 -10.37 5.01 13.44
N GLN A 20 -9.48 5.45 14.32
CA GLN A 20 -9.27 6.88 14.57
C GLN A 20 -8.72 7.59 13.35
N ALA A 21 -7.75 6.99 12.64
CA ALA A 21 -7.21 7.55 11.41
C ALA A 21 -8.28 7.72 10.33
N ILE A 22 -9.17 6.73 10.15
CA ILE A 22 -10.31 6.81 9.22
C ILE A 22 -11.21 8.02 9.56
N HIS A 23 -11.44 8.26 10.85
CA HIS A 23 -12.25 9.39 11.30
C HIS A 23 -11.56 10.75 11.06
N TYR A 24 -10.29 10.87 11.44
CA TYR A 24 -9.55 12.13 11.30
C TYR A 24 -9.18 12.48 9.87
N LEU A 25 -9.05 11.50 9.00
CA LEU A 25 -8.74 11.69 7.58
C LEU A 25 -10.00 11.86 6.72
N ASP A 26 -11.18 11.95 7.33
CA ASP A 26 -12.42 12.19 6.57
C ASP A 26 -12.39 13.57 5.91
N GLY A 27 -12.71 13.60 4.62
CA GLY A 27 -12.62 14.82 3.82
C GLY A 27 -11.21 15.30 3.45
N TYR A 28 -10.16 14.64 3.93
CA TYR A 28 -8.79 15.00 3.58
C TYR A 28 -8.36 14.35 2.26
N GLU A 29 -8.11 15.18 1.25
CA GLU A 29 -7.68 14.75 -0.10
C GLU A 29 -6.32 15.38 -0.46
N PRO A 30 -5.22 14.68 -0.18
CA PRO A 30 -3.88 15.17 -0.53
C PRO A 30 -3.63 15.11 -2.03
N LYS A 31 -2.79 16.04 -2.53
CA LYS A 31 -2.36 16.07 -3.94
C LYS A 31 -1.38 14.97 -4.33
N THR A 32 -0.91 14.17 -3.39
CA THR A 32 0.10 13.15 -3.62
C THR A 32 -0.24 11.84 -2.90
N VAL A 33 0.03 10.73 -3.54
CA VAL A 33 -0.14 9.38 -2.99
C VAL A 33 0.83 9.06 -1.83
N ARG A 34 1.78 9.96 -1.56
CA ARG A 34 2.75 9.81 -0.46
C ARG A 34 2.20 10.20 0.91
N ARG A 35 0.99 10.71 0.97
CA ARG A 35 0.31 11.06 2.23
C ARG A 35 -0.83 10.09 2.49
N ALA A 36 -0.96 9.70 3.75
CA ALA A 36 -2.05 8.82 4.16
C ALA A 36 -3.41 9.47 3.89
N THR A 37 -4.36 8.66 3.44
CA THR A 37 -5.74 9.04 3.17
C THR A 37 -6.69 8.14 3.95
N LYS A 38 -7.96 8.52 4.05
CA LYS A 38 -9.02 7.67 4.60
C LYS A 38 -9.05 6.30 3.90
N SER A 39 -8.95 6.27 2.57
CA SER A 39 -8.93 5.02 1.80
C SER A 39 -7.72 4.14 2.13
N ALA A 40 -6.55 4.73 2.32
CA ALA A 40 -5.37 3.98 2.75
C ALA A 40 -5.58 3.35 4.14
N ALA A 41 -6.11 4.11 5.10
CA ALA A 41 -6.41 3.60 6.44
C ALA A 41 -7.46 2.49 6.41
N GLN A 42 -8.50 2.61 5.56
CA GLN A 42 -9.52 1.57 5.38
C GLN A 42 -8.92 0.27 4.82
N LEU A 43 -8.03 0.33 3.83
CA LEU A 43 -7.38 -0.86 3.27
C LEU A 43 -6.39 -1.49 4.26
N PHE A 44 -5.67 -0.69 5.05
CA PHE A 44 -4.84 -1.24 6.12
C PHE A 44 -5.69 -1.95 7.17
N LEU A 45 -6.83 -1.36 7.55
CA LEU A 45 -7.76 -1.99 8.50
C LEU A 45 -8.35 -3.29 7.95
N SER A 46 -8.72 -3.34 6.68
CA SER A 46 -9.22 -4.55 6.03
C SER A 46 -8.17 -5.67 6.07
N ARG A 47 -6.90 -5.35 5.80
CA ARG A 47 -5.79 -6.30 5.89
C ARG A 47 -5.60 -6.82 7.32
N VAL A 48 -5.69 -5.95 8.32
CA VAL A 48 -5.60 -6.34 9.74
C VAL A 48 -6.73 -7.28 10.09
N TYR A 49 -7.96 -7.02 9.67
CA TYR A 49 -9.09 -7.91 9.89
C TYR A 49 -8.90 -9.27 9.21
N CYS A 50 -8.31 -9.33 8.01
CA CYS A 50 -7.94 -10.58 7.38
C CYS A 50 -6.98 -11.40 8.26
N TYR A 51 -5.94 -10.78 8.80
CA TYR A 51 -4.99 -11.46 9.70
C TYR A 51 -5.61 -11.90 11.03
N MET A 52 -6.63 -11.19 11.49
CA MET A 52 -7.39 -11.56 12.70
C MET A 52 -8.48 -12.61 12.42
N GLY A 53 -8.70 -13.02 11.18
CA GLY A 53 -9.79 -13.93 10.79
C GLY A 53 -11.19 -13.29 10.85
N GLN A 54 -11.28 -11.98 10.90
CA GLN A 54 -12.56 -11.23 10.98
C GLN A 54 -13.06 -10.86 9.59
N TRP A 55 -13.35 -11.88 8.78
CA TRP A 55 -13.68 -11.76 7.36
C TRP A 55 -14.93 -10.93 7.08
N ASP A 56 -15.92 -10.98 7.96
CA ASP A 56 -17.20 -10.25 7.80
C ASP A 56 -17.02 -8.73 7.78
N SER A 57 -15.93 -8.23 8.37
CA SER A 57 -15.64 -6.79 8.44
C SER A 57 -14.88 -6.28 7.21
N VAL A 58 -14.37 -7.15 6.34
CA VAL A 58 -13.50 -6.79 5.21
C VAL A 58 -14.28 -6.19 4.04
N PRO A 59 -15.41 -6.78 3.56
CA PRO A 59 -16.08 -6.33 2.35
C PRO A 59 -16.49 -4.85 2.42
N ALA A 60 -17.12 -4.43 3.50
CA ALA A 60 -17.60 -3.06 3.65
C ALA A 60 -16.48 -2.00 3.54
N LEU A 61 -15.28 -2.31 4.05
CA LEU A 61 -14.12 -1.43 3.94
C LEU A 61 -13.60 -1.37 2.50
N CYS A 62 -13.51 -2.50 1.81
CA CYS A 62 -13.07 -2.56 0.43
C CYS A 62 -14.07 -1.88 -0.52
N GLU A 63 -15.35 -2.14 -0.37
CA GLU A 63 -16.43 -1.53 -1.16
C GLU A 63 -16.43 0.00 -1.00
N SER A 64 -16.24 0.49 0.22
CA SER A 64 -16.14 1.94 0.49
C SER A 64 -14.96 2.59 -0.25
N VAL A 65 -13.89 1.88 -0.50
CA VAL A 65 -12.75 2.37 -1.28
C VAL A 65 -13.02 2.29 -2.77
N LEU A 66 -13.58 1.16 -3.25
CA LEU A 66 -13.91 0.95 -4.66
C LEU A 66 -15.04 1.87 -5.17
N ALA A 67 -15.95 2.29 -4.29
CA ALA A 67 -16.98 3.25 -4.62
C ALA A 67 -16.45 4.66 -4.95
N ARG A 68 -15.16 4.91 -4.73
CA ARG A 68 -14.53 6.20 -5.07
C ARG A 68 -14.03 6.16 -6.51
N GLU A 69 -14.59 6.97 -7.38
CA GLU A 69 -14.22 7.07 -8.81
C GLU A 69 -12.71 7.30 -9.05
N LYS A 70 -12.02 7.85 -8.06
CA LYS A 70 -10.59 8.11 -8.11
C LYS A 70 -9.75 6.83 -8.21
N TYR A 71 -10.24 5.70 -7.68
CA TYR A 71 -9.53 4.43 -7.65
C TYR A 71 -10.18 3.44 -8.59
N GLN A 72 -9.41 2.93 -9.53
CA GLN A 72 -9.90 2.02 -10.56
C GLN A 72 -8.87 0.93 -10.82
N LEU A 73 -9.34 -0.29 -11.01
CA LEU A 73 -8.49 -1.37 -11.51
C LEU A 73 -8.19 -1.12 -12.99
N LYS A 74 -6.93 -1.22 -13.37
CA LYS A 74 -6.51 -1.10 -14.76
C LYS A 74 -6.77 -2.40 -15.52
N ASP A 75 -7.17 -2.28 -16.76
CA ASP A 75 -7.23 -3.40 -17.68
C ASP A 75 -5.82 -3.73 -18.18
N LEU A 76 -5.24 -4.79 -17.62
CA LEU A 76 -3.90 -5.24 -17.98
C LEU A 76 -3.82 -5.85 -19.39
N THR A 77 -4.95 -6.10 -20.05
CA THR A 77 -4.96 -6.61 -21.43
C THR A 77 -4.67 -5.53 -22.46
N VAL A 78 -4.94 -4.27 -22.12
CA VAL A 78 -4.82 -3.11 -23.02
C VAL A 78 -3.48 -2.38 -22.87
N THR A 79 -2.88 -2.44 -21.69
CA THR A 79 -1.67 -1.70 -21.39
C THR A 79 -0.51 -2.63 -21.04
N LYS A 80 0.60 -2.50 -21.77
CA LYS A 80 1.92 -3.02 -21.36
C LYS A 80 2.40 -2.21 -20.15
N ASP A 81 1.61 -2.17 -19.10
CA ASP A 81 1.74 -1.14 -18.10
C ASP A 81 2.56 -1.60 -16.90
N THR A 82 3.62 -0.87 -16.66
CA THR A 82 4.36 -0.82 -15.40
C THR A 82 3.56 -0.11 -14.30
N GLY A 83 2.25 -0.15 -14.34
CA GLY A 83 1.31 0.67 -13.58
C GLY A 83 1.48 0.69 -12.06
N TRP A 84 2.12 -0.34 -11.49
CA TRP A 84 2.45 -0.35 -10.07
C TRP A 84 3.67 0.54 -9.70
N ILE A 85 4.43 0.99 -10.71
CA ILE A 85 5.59 1.89 -10.56
C ILE A 85 5.17 3.36 -10.77
N ASP A 86 4.09 3.60 -11.51
CA ASP A 86 3.61 4.96 -11.80
C ASP A 86 2.80 5.50 -10.61
N ALA A 87 3.34 6.52 -9.95
CA ALA A 87 2.66 7.21 -8.84
C ALA A 87 1.32 7.85 -9.22
N ASN A 88 1.04 8.01 -10.52
CA ASN A 88 -0.22 8.54 -11.04
C ASN A 88 -1.21 7.42 -11.40
N SER A 89 -0.84 6.16 -11.23
CA SER A 89 -1.75 5.05 -11.49
C SER A 89 -2.99 5.13 -10.59
N PRO A 90 -4.21 4.98 -11.15
CA PRO A 90 -5.44 4.97 -10.36
C PRO A 90 -5.54 3.77 -9.40
N GLU A 91 -4.69 2.76 -9.52
CA GLU A 91 -4.59 1.64 -8.59
C GLU A 91 -3.80 1.99 -7.33
N ILE A 92 -2.97 3.04 -7.37
CA ILE A 92 -2.12 3.41 -6.23
C ILE A 92 -2.87 4.31 -5.28
N ILE A 93 -3.20 3.80 -4.11
CA ILE A 93 -3.91 4.52 -3.05
C ILE A 93 -2.91 5.19 -2.10
N PHE A 94 -1.81 4.51 -1.82
CA PHE A 94 -0.73 5.02 -0.98
C PHE A 94 0.61 4.40 -1.39
N SER A 95 1.62 5.24 -1.52
CA SER A 95 2.98 4.81 -1.84
C SER A 95 3.99 5.58 -1.01
N GLN A 96 4.78 4.85 -0.26
CA GLN A 96 5.92 5.39 0.46
C GLN A 96 7.10 5.48 -0.51
N GLY A 97 7.23 6.62 -1.20
CA GLY A 97 8.38 6.85 -2.07
C GLY A 97 9.67 6.82 -1.26
N SER A 98 10.46 5.78 -1.40
CA SER A 98 11.77 5.67 -0.78
C SER A 98 12.83 6.23 -1.72
N HIS A 99 13.38 7.38 -1.38
CA HIS A 99 14.59 7.87 -2.03
C HIS A 99 15.81 6.97 -1.74
N SER A 100 15.78 6.21 -0.65
CA SER A 100 16.92 5.39 -0.22
C SER A 100 17.04 4.07 -0.98
N THR A 101 15.94 3.47 -1.41
CA THR A 101 15.98 2.25 -2.24
C THR A 101 16.51 2.52 -3.63
N ASN A 102 16.24 3.69 -4.20
CA ASN A 102 16.83 4.10 -5.48
C ASN A 102 18.36 4.26 -5.39
N PHE A 103 18.90 4.50 -4.21
CA PHE A 103 20.35 4.69 -4.05
C PHE A 103 21.13 3.38 -3.99
N VAL A 104 20.54 2.33 -3.42
CA VAL A 104 21.20 1.02 -3.27
C VAL A 104 21.14 0.21 -4.56
N PHE A 105 20.09 0.38 -5.38
CA PHE A 105 19.88 -0.43 -6.60
C PHE A 105 20.10 0.36 -7.91
N LYS A 106 20.40 1.66 -7.84
CA LYS A 106 20.55 2.51 -9.03
C LYS A 106 21.71 2.05 -9.94
N GLY A 107 22.77 1.56 -9.36
CA GLY A 107 23.95 1.09 -10.10
C GLY A 107 23.72 -0.21 -10.89
N GLU A 108 22.77 -1.05 -10.47
CA GLU A 108 22.44 -2.29 -11.18
C GLU A 108 21.31 -2.10 -12.21
N TYR A 109 20.53 -1.05 -12.04
CA TYR A 109 19.37 -0.76 -12.90
C TYR A 109 19.74 -0.08 -14.21
N GLU A 110 20.79 0.72 -14.23
CA GLU A 110 21.22 1.48 -15.43
C GLU A 110 21.88 0.59 -16.51
N ASN A 111 22.24 -0.65 -16.19
CA ASN A 111 22.87 -1.58 -17.14
C ASN A 111 21.92 -2.63 -17.75
N SER A 112 20.63 -2.56 -17.49
CA SER A 112 19.65 -3.45 -18.10
C SER A 112 19.20 -2.89 -19.44
N THR A 113 19.84 -3.29 -20.52
CA THR A 113 19.48 -2.92 -21.90
C THR A 113 18.21 -3.60 -22.41
N ASP A 114 17.59 -4.46 -21.64
CA ASP A 114 16.51 -5.36 -22.13
C ASP A 114 15.12 -4.90 -21.74
N GLY A 115 14.95 -3.71 -21.13
CA GLY A 115 13.63 -3.16 -20.79
C GLY A 115 12.79 -3.99 -19.80
N ILE A 116 13.37 -5.02 -19.20
CA ILE A 116 12.70 -5.85 -18.19
C ILE A 116 13.12 -5.35 -16.81
N SER A 117 12.21 -4.64 -16.16
CA SER A 117 12.35 -4.22 -14.77
C SER A 117 12.23 -5.42 -13.83
N GLY A 118 13.30 -6.19 -13.74
CA GLY A 118 13.38 -7.32 -12.81
C GLY A 118 14.49 -7.06 -11.79
N TYR A 119 14.22 -7.30 -10.52
CA TYR A 119 15.27 -7.39 -9.51
C TYR A 119 16.20 -8.54 -9.88
N ARG A 120 17.41 -8.24 -10.33
CA ARG A 120 18.49 -9.23 -10.34
C ARG A 120 19.15 -9.21 -8.98
N ILE A 121 19.05 -10.31 -8.27
CA ILE A 121 19.94 -10.56 -7.16
C ILE A 121 21.31 -10.86 -7.79
N ALA A 122 22.28 -9.97 -7.58
CA ALA A 122 23.64 -10.22 -7.99
C ALA A 122 24.14 -11.47 -7.25
N SER A 123 24.27 -12.58 -7.97
CA SER A 123 24.97 -13.75 -7.50
C SER A 123 26.46 -13.49 -7.71
N ASN A 124 27.10 -12.89 -6.71
CA ASN A 124 28.54 -12.95 -6.61
C ASN A 124 28.91 -14.31 -6.00
N ILE A 125 29.29 -15.22 -6.85
CA ILE A 125 30.14 -16.36 -6.50
C ILE A 125 31.38 -16.25 -7.37
#